data_4a6441ddf7c9b4ba00837c211c0fc291
#
_entry.id   4a6441ddf7c9b4ba00837c211c0fc291
#
_cell.length_a   1.000
_cell.length_b   1.000
_cell.length_c   1.000
_cell.angle_alpha   90.00
_cell.angle_beta   90.00
_cell.angle_gamma   90.00
#
_symmetry.space_group_name_H-M   'P 1'
#
loop_
_entity.id
_entity.type
_entity.pdbx_description
1 polymer ?
#
loop_
_entity_poly.entity_id
_entity_poly.type
_entity_poly.pdbx_seq_one_letter_code
_entity_poly.pdbx_strand_id
1 'polypeptide(L)'
;MIALGHNATGILGNDEGLLALFKEAGERSGERVWELPLWKEYDEQIKSDIADVKNVGGRPAGTITGAAFLKKFLPDLAGGRKTPWAHLDIAGTAWKEKEGPYLSKGATGVGVRLLVQFLMDYADKG
;
A
#
# COMPACT_ATOMS: atom_id res chain seq x y z
N MET A 1 1.46 -4.52 -10.04
CA MET A 1 1.40 -4.63 -11.51
C MET A 1 0.63 -5.86 -11.98
N ILE A 2 1.01 -7.09 -11.60
CA ILE A 2 0.38 -8.32 -12.13
C ILE A 2 -1.12 -8.40 -11.80
N ALA A 3 -1.54 -8.11 -10.56
CA ALA A 3 -2.94 -8.24 -10.16
C ALA A 3 -3.82 -7.04 -10.55
N LEU A 4 -3.32 -5.81 -10.40
CA LEU A 4 -4.10 -4.57 -10.57
C LEU A 4 -3.73 -3.77 -11.82
N GLY A 5 -2.72 -4.21 -12.57
CA GLY A 5 -2.23 -3.51 -13.74
C GLY A 5 -1.73 -2.11 -13.42
N HIS A 6 -2.17 -1.13 -14.24
CA HIS A 6 -1.79 0.29 -14.14
C HIS A 6 -2.95 1.20 -13.70
N ASN A 7 -4.08 0.63 -13.24
CA ASN A 7 -5.31 1.38 -13.04
C ASN A 7 -5.65 1.65 -11.57
N ALA A 8 -5.04 0.93 -10.65
CA ALA A 8 -5.22 1.11 -9.22
C ALA A 8 -3.92 0.81 -8.47
N THR A 9 -3.70 1.54 -7.40
CA THR A 9 -2.63 1.29 -6.44
C THR A 9 -3.08 0.19 -5.46
N GLY A 10 -2.23 -0.78 -5.17
CA GLY A 10 -2.51 -1.77 -4.12
C GLY A 10 -2.37 -1.12 -2.75
N ILE A 11 -3.34 -1.33 -1.85
CA ILE A 11 -3.23 -0.92 -0.46
C ILE A 11 -3.31 -2.14 0.46
N LEU A 12 -2.43 -2.20 1.46
CA LEU A 12 -2.37 -3.24 2.48
C LEU A 12 -2.13 -2.57 3.84
N GLY A 13 -2.68 -3.13 4.90
CA GLY A 13 -2.49 -2.52 6.22
C GLY A 13 -2.94 -3.43 7.36
N ASN A 14 -2.83 -2.90 8.56
CA ASN A 14 -3.18 -3.58 9.80
C ASN A 14 -4.31 -2.88 10.58
N ASP A 15 -4.89 -1.82 10.02
CA ASP A 15 -5.95 -1.02 10.64
C ASP A 15 -7.05 -0.73 9.61
N GLU A 16 -8.23 -1.30 9.84
CA GLU A 16 -9.37 -1.18 8.93
C GLU A 16 -9.87 0.26 8.79
N GLY A 17 -9.82 1.04 9.87
CA GLY A 17 -10.23 2.45 9.85
C GLY A 17 -9.30 3.28 8.97
N LEU A 18 -7.99 3.07 9.10
CA LEU A 18 -7.00 3.73 8.26
C LEU A 18 -7.16 3.34 6.78
N LEU A 19 -7.38 2.05 6.49
CA LEU A 19 -7.61 1.57 5.12
C LEU A 19 -8.88 2.15 4.52
N ALA A 20 -9.96 2.27 5.29
CA ALA A 20 -11.21 2.88 4.84
C ALA A 20 -11.02 4.35 4.47
N LEU A 21 -10.28 5.12 5.28
CA LEU A 21 -9.96 6.52 4.98
C LEU A 21 -9.17 6.68 3.67
N PHE A 22 -8.20 5.81 3.42
CA PHE A 22 -7.47 5.81 2.16
C PHE A 22 -8.34 5.44 0.96
N LYS A 23 -9.27 4.50 1.11
CA LYS A 23 -10.21 4.13 0.04
C LYS A 23 -11.14 5.31 -0.31
N GLU A 24 -11.70 5.97 0.69
CA GLU A 24 -12.50 7.20 0.49
C GLU A 24 -11.71 8.31 -0.20
N ALA A 25 -10.49 8.58 0.29
CA ALA A 25 -9.62 9.58 -0.32
C ALA A 25 -9.25 9.23 -1.76
N GLY A 26 -9.07 7.94 -2.06
CA GLY A 26 -8.79 7.43 -3.40
C GLY A 26 -9.94 7.69 -4.38
N GLU A 27 -11.18 7.45 -3.97
CA GLU A 27 -12.37 7.75 -4.78
C GLU A 27 -12.53 9.26 -5.02
N ARG A 28 -12.33 10.08 -3.99
CA ARG A 28 -12.46 11.53 -4.09
C ARG A 28 -11.36 12.18 -4.92
N SER A 29 -10.12 11.71 -4.82
CA SER A 29 -8.97 12.26 -5.55
C SER A 29 -8.84 11.73 -6.97
N GLY A 30 -9.53 10.63 -7.31
CA GLY A 30 -9.37 9.90 -8.56
C GLY A 30 -8.10 9.04 -8.62
N GLU A 31 -7.34 8.93 -7.54
CA GLU A 31 -6.19 8.02 -7.39
C GLU A 31 -6.63 6.74 -6.67
N ARG A 32 -7.38 5.89 -7.39
CA ARG A 32 -8.01 4.70 -6.83
C ARG A 32 -7.02 3.75 -6.18
N VAL A 33 -7.41 3.23 -5.04
CA VAL A 33 -6.71 2.16 -4.34
C VAL A 33 -7.57 0.90 -4.27
N TRP A 34 -6.92 -0.27 -4.22
CA TRP A 34 -7.60 -1.55 -4.05
C TRP A 34 -6.91 -2.35 -2.96
N GLU A 35 -7.69 -2.78 -1.97
CA GLU A 35 -7.16 -3.52 -0.84
C GLU A 35 -6.78 -4.94 -1.23
N LEU A 36 -5.57 -5.34 -0.82
CA LEU A 36 -5.05 -6.69 -0.93
C LEU A 36 -4.91 -7.32 0.46
N PRO A 37 -5.11 -8.64 0.59
CA PRO A 37 -5.06 -9.31 1.89
C PRO A 37 -3.65 -9.30 2.48
N LEU A 38 -3.55 -9.23 3.81
CA LEU A 38 -2.30 -9.32 4.56
C LEU A 38 -2.41 -10.40 5.65
N TRP A 39 -2.69 -11.63 5.23
CA TRP A 39 -2.90 -12.78 6.11
C TRP A 39 -1.58 -13.37 6.64
N LYS A 40 -1.67 -14.13 7.72
CA LYS A 40 -0.50 -14.75 8.37
C LYS A 40 0.26 -15.73 7.46
N GLU A 41 -0.41 -16.34 6.50
CA GLU A 41 0.17 -17.25 5.53
C GLU A 41 1.24 -16.57 4.66
N TYR A 42 1.13 -15.26 4.42
CA TYR A 42 2.16 -14.50 3.72
C TYR A 42 3.38 -14.21 4.60
N ASP A 43 3.22 -14.13 5.90
CA ASP A 43 4.35 -14.01 6.85
C ASP A 43 5.23 -15.28 6.81
N GLU A 44 4.66 -16.46 6.56
CA GLU A 44 5.41 -17.71 6.43
C GLU A 44 6.36 -17.71 5.21
N GLN A 45 5.97 -17.05 4.12
CA GLN A 45 6.76 -16.99 2.89
C GLN A 45 8.03 -16.15 3.02
N ILE A 46 8.11 -15.29 4.02
CA ILE A 46 9.28 -14.46 4.30
C ILE A 46 10.09 -14.94 5.50
N LYS A 47 9.78 -16.10 6.09
CA LYS A 47 10.61 -16.72 7.13
C LYS A 47 11.97 -17.12 6.59
N SER A 48 12.98 -17.00 7.43
CA SER A 48 14.36 -17.39 7.15
C SER A 48 14.92 -18.22 8.28
N ASP A 49 15.78 -19.19 7.95
CA ASP A 49 16.48 -20.00 8.92
C ASP A 49 17.81 -19.36 9.38
N ILE A 50 18.27 -18.31 8.67
CA ILE A 50 19.59 -17.68 8.87
C ILE A 50 19.50 -16.16 9.09
N ALA A 51 18.33 -15.54 8.85
CA ALA A 51 18.07 -14.13 9.06
C ALA A 51 16.73 -13.94 9.76
N ASP A 52 16.46 -12.75 10.28
CA ASP A 52 15.18 -12.43 10.91
C ASP A 52 14.01 -12.61 9.96
N VAL A 53 14.18 -12.15 8.71
CA VAL A 53 13.23 -12.31 7.61
C VAL A 53 13.94 -12.33 6.25
N LYS A 54 13.30 -12.94 5.25
CA LYS A 54 13.73 -12.84 3.84
C LYS A 54 13.23 -11.52 3.24
N ASN A 55 14.04 -10.86 2.43
CA ASN A 55 13.64 -9.65 1.71
C ASN A 55 12.52 -9.89 0.71
N VAL A 56 12.45 -11.09 0.13
CA VAL A 56 11.45 -11.49 -0.88
C VAL A 56 10.90 -12.87 -0.58
N GLY A 57 9.58 -13.00 -0.68
CA GLY A 57 8.87 -14.27 -0.51
C GLY A 57 8.77 -15.14 -1.77
N GLY A 58 9.33 -14.67 -2.91
CA GLY A 58 9.22 -15.31 -4.22
C GLY A 58 8.37 -14.50 -5.21
N ARG A 59 8.14 -15.02 -6.42
CA ARG A 59 7.33 -14.35 -7.46
C ARG A 59 5.83 -14.29 -7.14
N PRO A 60 5.18 -15.40 -6.63
CA PRO A 60 3.77 -15.33 -6.26
C PRO A 60 3.53 -14.34 -5.12
N ALA A 61 2.46 -13.57 -5.21
CA ALA A 61 2.04 -12.60 -4.20
C ALA A 61 3.11 -11.56 -3.81
N GLY A 62 4.02 -11.18 -4.71
CA GLY A 62 5.17 -10.33 -4.43
C GLY A 62 4.82 -9.00 -3.76
N THR A 63 3.74 -8.34 -4.15
CA THR A 63 3.22 -7.14 -3.49
C THR A 63 2.86 -7.40 -2.03
N ILE A 64 2.20 -8.52 -1.75
CA ILE A 64 1.73 -8.87 -0.41
C ILE A 64 2.91 -9.26 0.48
N THR A 65 3.83 -10.09 -0.02
CA THR A 65 5.03 -10.48 0.73
C THR A 65 5.97 -9.30 0.96
N GLY A 66 6.05 -8.34 0.04
CA GLY A 66 6.75 -7.08 0.23
C GLY A 66 6.15 -6.24 1.38
N ALA A 67 4.83 -6.11 1.41
CA ALA A 67 4.14 -5.45 2.52
C ALA A 67 4.32 -6.22 3.85
N ALA A 68 4.23 -7.55 3.83
CA ALA A 68 4.47 -8.38 5.01
C ALA A 68 5.91 -8.19 5.56
N PHE A 69 6.90 -8.08 4.67
CA PHE A 69 8.28 -7.76 5.05
C PHE A 69 8.36 -6.39 5.75
N LEU A 70 7.82 -5.34 5.17
CA LEU A 70 7.83 -4.00 5.76
C LEU A 70 7.10 -3.95 7.11
N LYS A 71 5.99 -4.68 7.25
CA LYS A 71 5.23 -4.79 8.51
C LYS A 71 6.09 -5.26 9.68
N LYS A 72 7.12 -6.09 9.46
CA LYS A 72 8.00 -6.61 10.52
C LYS A 72 8.83 -5.52 11.22
N PHE A 73 9.01 -4.38 10.60
CA PHE A 73 9.80 -3.27 11.14
C PHE A 73 8.96 -2.21 11.86
N LEU A 74 7.64 -2.43 11.97
CA LEU A 74 6.77 -1.49 12.68
C LEU A 74 7.01 -1.60 14.19
N PRO A 75 7.24 -0.47 14.88
CA PRO A 75 7.34 -0.46 16.33
C PRO A 75 5.97 -0.73 16.98
N ASP A 76 5.97 -1.38 18.11
CA ASP A 76 4.80 -1.43 18.97
C ASP A 76 4.64 -0.11 19.74
N LEU A 77 3.42 0.36 19.88
CA LEU A 77 3.08 1.51 20.71
C LEU A 77 3.05 1.13 22.20
N ALA A 78 3.06 2.12 23.07
CA ALA A 78 2.89 1.93 24.51
C ALA A 78 1.61 1.09 24.81
N GLY A 79 1.74 0.17 25.76
CA GLY A 79 0.66 -0.76 26.10
C GLY A 79 0.48 -1.94 25.14
N GLY A 80 1.48 -2.21 24.27
CA GLY A 80 1.48 -3.37 23.36
C GLY A 80 0.56 -3.20 22.14
N ARG A 81 0.03 -2.01 21.90
CA ARG A 81 -0.79 -1.73 20.71
C ARG A 81 0.09 -1.70 19.47
N LYS A 82 -0.43 -2.21 18.36
CA LYS A 82 0.25 -2.09 17.08
C LYS A 82 0.12 -0.68 16.51
N THR A 83 1.20 -0.19 15.90
CA THR A 83 1.15 1.06 15.13
C THR A 83 0.17 0.91 13.96
N PRO A 84 -0.88 1.75 13.84
CA PRO A 84 -1.71 1.78 12.63
C PRO A 84 -0.84 2.04 11.40
N TRP A 85 -0.99 1.21 10.38
CA TRP A 85 -0.10 1.26 9.23
C TRP A 85 -0.82 0.85 7.94
N ALA A 86 -0.49 1.56 6.88
CA ALA A 86 -0.90 1.25 5.52
C ALA A 86 0.30 1.32 4.58
N HIS A 87 0.38 0.37 3.67
CA HIS A 87 1.35 0.30 2.59
C HIS A 87 0.66 0.53 1.25
N LEU A 88 1.20 1.40 0.42
CA LEU A 88 0.74 1.68 -0.93
C LEU A 88 1.75 1.12 -1.93
N ASP A 89 1.37 0.09 -2.69
CA ASP A 89 2.17 -0.42 -3.80
C ASP A 89 1.84 0.35 -5.07
N ILE A 90 2.71 1.29 -5.42
CA ILE A 90 2.57 2.16 -6.59
C ILE A 90 3.30 1.63 -7.84
N ALA A 91 3.89 0.45 -7.79
CA ALA A 91 4.71 -0.08 -8.88
C ALA A 91 3.97 -0.14 -10.24
N GLY A 92 2.65 -0.35 -10.21
CA GLY A 92 1.81 -0.34 -11.42
C GLY A 92 1.35 1.03 -11.88
N THR A 93 1.25 2.00 -10.96
CA THR A 93 0.61 3.31 -11.22
C THR A 93 1.61 4.47 -11.33
N ALA A 94 2.86 4.28 -10.89
CA ALA A 94 3.87 5.34 -10.83
C ALA A 94 4.37 5.83 -12.20
N TRP A 95 4.16 5.05 -13.27
CA TRP A 95 4.70 5.35 -14.59
C TRP A 95 3.68 5.10 -15.70
N LYS A 96 3.62 5.99 -16.69
CA LYS A 96 2.83 5.86 -17.92
C LYS A 96 3.75 5.73 -19.13
N GLU A 97 3.53 4.70 -19.95
CA GLU A 97 4.27 4.50 -21.20
C GLU A 97 3.72 5.35 -22.34
N LYS A 98 2.42 5.70 -22.27
CA LYS A 98 1.71 6.49 -23.28
C LYS A 98 0.99 7.67 -22.65
N GLU A 99 0.83 8.74 -23.39
CA GLU A 99 0.00 9.88 -22.98
C GLU A 99 -1.47 9.46 -22.79
N GLY A 100 -2.13 10.12 -21.87
CA GLY A 100 -3.54 9.97 -21.56
C GLY A 100 -4.20 11.33 -21.32
N PRO A 101 -5.53 11.36 -21.11
CA PRO A 101 -6.28 12.63 -21.00
C PRO A 101 -5.78 13.58 -19.92
N TYR A 102 -5.22 13.06 -18.83
CA TYR A 102 -4.78 13.86 -17.67
C TYR A 102 -3.34 13.60 -17.23
N LEU A 103 -2.65 12.68 -17.92
CA LEU A 103 -1.31 12.25 -17.52
C LEU A 103 -0.41 12.18 -18.75
N SER A 104 0.68 12.93 -18.72
CA SER A 104 1.74 12.83 -19.73
C SER A 104 2.47 11.49 -19.61
N LYS A 105 3.16 11.10 -20.67
CA LYS A 105 4.12 9.99 -20.63
C LYS A 105 5.20 10.27 -19.57
N GLY A 106 5.52 9.29 -18.74
CA GLY A 106 6.54 9.42 -17.70
C GLY A 106 5.98 9.17 -16.30
N ALA A 107 6.58 9.81 -15.31
CA ALA A 107 6.16 9.73 -13.92
C ALA A 107 4.77 10.36 -13.73
N THR A 108 3.88 9.63 -13.02
CA THR A 108 2.48 10.04 -12.88
C THR A 108 2.23 10.99 -11.72
N GLY A 109 3.14 11.07 -10.74
CA GLY A 109 2.91 11.75 -9.48
C GLY A 109 1.87 11.08 -8.58
N VAL A 110 1.55 9.79 -8.83
CA VAL A 110 0.61 9.01 -8.01
C VAL A 110 0.97 9.09 -6.53
N GLY A 111 -0.06 9.21 -5.71
CA GLY A 111 0.08 9.38 -4.26
C GLY A 111 -0.03 10.83 -3.80
N VAL A 112 0.31 11.81 -4.62
CA VAL A 112 0.25 13.22 -4.21
C VAL A 112 -1.19 13.64 -3.91
N ARG A 113 -2.11 13.47 -4.84
CA ARG A 113 -3.52 13.84 -4.65
C ARG A 113 -4.19 12.97 -3.58
N LEU A 114 -3.89 11.67 -3.59
CA LEU A 114 -4.39 10.72 -2.59
C LEU A 114 -4.01 11.15 -1.17
N LEU A 115 -2.71 11.42 -0.93
CA LEU A 115 -2.21 11.77 0.40
C LEU A 115 -2.71 13.15 0.86
N VAL A 116 -2.78 14.12 -0.03
CA VAL A 116 -3.36 15.44 0.29
C VAL A 116 -4.83 15.28 0.69
N GLN A 117 -5.62 14.54 -0.09
CA GLN A 117 -7.04 14.31 0.23
C GLN A 117 -7.19 13.55 1.56
N PHE A 118 -6.40 12.50 1.76
CA PHE A 118 -6.40 11.74 3.01
C PHE A 118 -6.10 12.64 4.22
N LEU A 119 -5.08 13.50 4.14
CA LEU A 119 -4.72 14.39 5.25
C LEU A 119 -5.78 15.43 5.53
N MET A 120 -6.43 15.98 4.51
CA MET A 120 -7.56 16.90 4.66
C MET A 120 -8.73 16.21 5.37
N ASP A 121 -9.11 15.02 4.89
CA ASP A 121 -10.21 14.25 5.46
C ASP A 121 -9.91 13.79 6.90
N TYR A 122 -8.66 13.50 7.19
CA TYR A 122 -8.22 13.11 8.53
C TYR A 122 -8.27 14.29 9.51
N ALA A 123 -7.84 15.47 9.06
CA ALA A 123 -7.88 16.69 9.87
C ALA A 123 -9.32 17.13 10.21
N ASP A 124 -10.25 16.95 9.27
CA ASP A 124 -11.66 17.31 9.47
C ASP A 124 -12.39 16.35 10.43
N LYS A 125 -11.88 15.15 10.64
CA LYS A 125 -12.47 14.14 11.56
C LYS A 125 -11.89 14.20 12.98
N GLY A 126 -10.82 14.93 13.19
CA GLY A 126 -10.17 15.15 14.51
C GLY A 126 -10.64 16.40 15.17
#